data_ba92de06df779329965f19407fdd3845
#
_entry.id   ba92de06df779329965f19407fdd3845
#
_cell.length_a   1.000
_cell.length_b   1.000
_cell.length_c   1.000
_cell.angle_alpha   90.00
_cell.angle_beta   90.00
_cell.angle_gamma   90.00
#
_symmetry.space_group_name_H-M   'P 1'
#
loop_
_entity.id
_entity.type
_entity.pdbx_description
1 polymer ?
#
loop_
_entity_poly.entity_id
_entity_poly.type
_entity_poly.pdbx_seq_one_letter_code
_entity_poly.pdbx_strand_id
1 'polypeptide(L)'
;MRFTRMTIVSVAIATSVGAAVLAEVAHAQGAKATIADPVGPLPDPTHIPTVLPKDIKWTGQEGKQQMGLLFGDPNKPGLYGVVYKWYPGNFSQPHFHDQQRYAYVISGTWWVSTSNVYDEKTTYPVRAGTVAIDTANTVHWDGARLGEKEPAVLMLVGMGPVKTIQVDENGKPKAPAPAR
;
A
#
# COMPACT_ATOMS: atom_id res chain seq x y z
N MET A 1 -35.37 67.94 -44.76
CA MET A 1 -34.79 66.64 -44.34
C MET A 1 -33.53 66.94 -43.56
N ARG A 2 -33.60 66.83 -42.25
CA ARG A 2 -32.42 67.00 -41.32
C ARG A 2 -31.94 65.59 -40.89
N PHE A 3 -30.72 65.23 -41.27
CA PHE A 3 -30.10 64.03 -40.83
C PHE A 3 -29.41 64.29 -39.51
N THR A 4 -29.90 63.63 -38.44
CA THR A 4 -29.29 63.66 -37.08
C THR A 4 -28.13 62.70 -37.07
N ARG A 5 -26.94 63.21 -36.85
CA ARG A 5 -25.75 62.37 -36.65
C ARG A 5 -25.81 61.69 -35.27
N MET A 6 -25.82 60.40 -35.27
CA MET A 6 -25.75 59.56 -34.10
C MET A 6 -24.27 59.38 -33.68
N THR A 7 -23.90 59.95 -32.56
CA THR A 7 -22.57 59.84 -32.00
C THR A 7 -22.47 58.47 -31.25
N ILE A 8 -21.63 57.56 -31.77
CA ILE A 8 -21.34 56.29 -31.10
C ILE A 8 -20.29 56.58 -30.04
N VAL A 9 -20.67 56.43 -28.78
CA VAL A 9 -19.76 56.44 -27.65
C VAL A 9 -19.18 55.03 -27.50
N SER A 10 -17.93 54.86 -27.86
CA SER A 10 -17.20 53.60 -27.62
C SER A 10 -16.82 53.52 -26.15
N VAL A 11 -17.47 52.62 -25.44
CA VAL A 11 -17.06 52.24 -24.07
C VAL A 11 -15.94 51.23 -24.18
N ALA A 12 -14.73 51.62 -23.85
CA ALA A 12 -13.61 50.69 -23.73
C ALA A 12 -13.79 49.86 -22.45
N ILE A 13 -14.14 48.61 -22.60
CA ILE A 13 -14.14 47.66 -21.47
C ILE A 13 -12.67 47.25 -21.25
N ALA A 14 -12.08 47.74 -20.19
CA ALA A 14 -10.79 47.26 -19.71
C ALA A 14 -10.98 45.89 -19.12
N THR A 15 -10.62 44.87 -19.90
CA THR A 15 -10.48 43.49 -19.38
C THR A 15 -9.24 43.45 -18.49
N SER A 16 -9.42 43.47 -17.19
CA SER A 16 -8.41 43.13 -16.23
C SER A 16 -8.14 41.64 -16.41
N VAL A 17 -7.00 41.29 -17.01
CA VAL A 17 -6.47 39.95 -17.00
C VAL A 17 -6.07 39.64 -15.56
N GLY A 18 -6.96 38.99 -14.85
CA GLY A 18 -6.65 38.38 -13.58
C GLY A 18 -5.58 37.33 -13.84
N ALA A 19 -4.36 37.60 -13.37
CA ALA A 19 -3.34 36.58 -13.29
C ALA A 19 -3.87 35.48 -12.37
N ALA A 20 -4.37 34.39 -12.97
CA ALA A 20 -4.61 33.17 -12.27
C ALA A 20 -3.24 32.69 -11.78
N VAL A 21 -2.97 32.90 -10.50
CA VAL A 21 -1.89 32.18 -9.80
C VAL A 21 -2.31 30.72 -9.83
N LEU A 22 -1.83 30.01 -10.82
CA LEU A 22 -1.77 28.55 -10.77
C LEU A 22 -0.83 28.24 -9.62
N ALA A 23 -1.39 28.06 -8.43
CA ALA A 23 -0.71 27.35 -7.38
C ALA A 23 -0.44 25.96 -7.96
N GLU A 24 0.76 25.75 -8.46
CA GLU A 24 1.31 24.41 -8.63
C GLU A 24 1.22 23.76 -7.26
N VAL A 25 0.20 22.94 -7.10
CA VAL A 25 0.24 21.90 -6.08
C VAL A 25 1.40 21.03 -6.53
N ALA A 26 2.60 21.35 -6.03
CA ALA A 26 3.72 20.45 -6.07
C ALA A 26 3.18 19.17 -5.42
N HIS A 27 2.79 18.21 -6.26
CA HIS A 27 2.66 16.84 -5.80
C HIS A 27 4.05 16.53 -5.26
N ALA A 28 4.15 16.50 -3.94
CA ALA A 28 5.30 15.93 -3.28
C ALA A 28 5.45 14.54 -3.89
N GLN A 29 6.33 14.45 -4.88
CA GLN A 29 6.77 13.16 -5.41
C GLN A 29 7.25 12.45 -4.16
N GLY A 30 6.50 11.41 -3.77
CA GLY A 30 6.71 10.74 -2.52
C GLY A 30 8.18 10.47 -2.34
N ALA A 31 8.77 11.12 -1.34
CA ALA A 31 10.09 10.76 -0.90
C ALA A 31 10.06 9.25 -0.79
N LYS A 32 10.96 8.55 -1.47
CA LYS A 32 11.13 7.11 -1.28
C LYS A 32 11.16 6.91 0.21
N ALA A 33 10.10 6.35 0.78
CA ALA A 33 10.12 5.95 2.16
C ALA A 33 11.05 4.73 2.24
N THR A 34 12.33 5.01 2.05
CA THR A 34 13.35 4.12 2.55
C THR A 34 13.12 4.10 4.04
N ILE A 35 12.91 2.92 4.59
CA ILE A 35 13.03 2.74 6.04
C ILE A 35 14.48 3.12 6.34
N ALA A 36 14.71 4.41 6.59
CA ALA A 36 16.04 4.94 6.89
C ALA A 36 16.37 4.54 8.33
N ASP A 37 17.63 4.25 8.58
CA ASP A 37 18.09 4.15 9.97
C ASP A 37 17.81 5.49 10.67
N PRO A 38 17.40 5.46 11.94
CA PRO A 38 17.13 6.68 12.69
C PRO A 38 18.38 7.58 12.73
N VAL A 39 18.17 8.87 12.44
CA VAL A 39 19.23 9.86 12.55
C VAL A 39 19.34 10.26 14.02
N GLY A 40 20.48 9.98 14.63
CA GLY A 40 20.75 10.36 16.01
C GLY A 40 21.17 9.17 16.87
N PRO A 41 21.39 9.38 18.19
CA PRO A 41 21.72 8.31 19.11
C PRO A 41 20.57 7.29 19.16
N LEU A 42 20.90 6.01 19.13
CA LEU A 42 19.92 4.94 19.25
C LEU A 42 19.24 5.02 20.61
N PRO A 43 17.92 4.75 20.71
CA PRO A 43 17.23 4.67 21.96
C PRO A 43 17.85 3.58 22.83
N ASP A 44 17.79 3.77 24.16
CA ASP A 44 18.25 2.75 25.11
C ASP A 44 17.38 1.48 24.98
N PRO A 45 17.94 0.36 24.52
CA PRO A 45 17.17 -0.86 24.27
C PRO A 45 16.65 -1.51 25.57
N THR A 46 17.10 -1.08 26.73
CA THR A 46 16.61 -1.58 28.03
C THR A 46 15.25 -0.97 28.41
N HIS A 47 14.91 0.20 27.85
CA HIS A 47 13.66 0.88 28.11
C HIS A 47 12.68 0.78 26.93
N ILE A 48 13.17 0.95 25.70
CA ILE A 48 12.35 0.88 24.47
C ILE A 48 13.06 -0.06 23.49
N PRO A 49 12.77 -1.37 23.54
CA PRO A 49 13.32 -2.30 22.57
C PRO A 49 12.98 -1.87 21.14
N THR A 50 13.97 -1.84 20.27
CA THR A 50 13.81 -1.39 18.89
C THR A 50 14.32 -2.44 17.91
N VAL A 51 13.66 -2.52 16.75
CA VAL A 51 14.13 -3.25 15.57
C VAL A 51 14.46 -2.23 14.49
N LEU A 52 15.74 -2.07 14.20
CA LEU A 52 16.17 -1.15 13.16
C LEU A 52 15.97 -1.76 11.77
N PRO A 53 15.76 -0.96 10.72
CA PRO A 53 15.57 -1.47 9.36
C PRO A 53 16.67 -2.43 8.90
N LYS A 54 17.91 -2.17 9.25
CA LYS A 54 19.08 -3.03 8.93
C LYS A 54 19.08 -4.37 9.68
N ASP A 55 18.35 -4.47 10.80
CA ASP A 55 18.31 -5.66 11.64
C ASP A 55 17.14 -6.59 11.27
N ILE A 56 16.25 -6.15 10.39
CA ILE A 56 15.14 -6.97 9.89
C ILE A 56 15.71 -8.16 9.11
N LYS A 57 15.38 -9.36 9.56
CA LYS A 57 15.76 -10.60 8.88
C LYS A 57 14.72 -10.93 7.84
N TRP A 58 15.02 -10.58 6.60
CA TRP A 58 14.16 -10.84 5.47
C TRP A 58 14.18 -12.32 5.08
N THR A 59 13.00 -12.88 4.86
CA THR A 59 12.77 -14.20 4.26
C THR A 59 12.04 -14.04 2.93
N GLY A 60 12.00 -15.09 2.11
CA GLY A 60 11.45 -15.00 0.76
C GLY A 60 12.49 -14.59 -0.28
N GLN A 61 12.05 -14.37 -1.50
CA GLN A 61 12.93 -14.08 -2.62
C GLN A 61 12.96 -12.57 -2.89
N GLU A 62 14.15 -11.99 -2.89
CA GLU A 62 14.36 -10.62 -3.36
C GLU A 62 13.92 -10.47 -4.83
N GLY A 63 13.28 -9.36 -5.15
CA GLY A 63 12.69 -9.13 -6.47
C GLY A 63 11.30 -9.74 -6.65
N LYS A 64 10.80 -10.53 -5.68
CA LYS A 64 9.44 -11.09 -5.69
C LYS A 64 8.65 -10.64 -4.47
N GLN A 65 8.70 -11.42 -3.42
CA GLN A 65 8.05 -11.12 -2.15
C GLN A 65 9.00 -11.46 -1.01
N GLN A 66 9.09 -10.56 -0.06
CA GLN A 66 9.87 -10.75 1.16
C GLN A 66 9.00 -10.45 2.38
N MET A 67 9.29 -11.15 3.47
CA MET A 67 8.69 -10.92 4.78
C MET A 67 9.79 -10.78 5.83
N GLY A 68 9.66 -9.81 6.71
CA GLY A 68 10.51 -9.64 7.89
C GLY A 68 9.68 -9.70 9.16
N LEU A 69 10.15 -10.44 10.15
CA LEU A 69 9.54 -10.47 11.48
C LEU A 69 9.99 -9.22 12.26
N LEU A 70 9.02 -8.47 12.80
CA LEU A 70 9.28 -7.29 13.63
C LEU A 70 9.19 -7.64 15.13
N PHE A 71 8.16 -8.37 15.52
CA PHE A 71 7.97 -8.86 16.89
C PHE A 71 6.97 -10.02 16.92
N GLY A 72 6.98 -10.79 18.01
CA GLY A 72 6.09 -11.95 18.19
C GLY A 72 6.43 -13.10 17.24
N ASP A 73 5.45 -13.97 17.00
CA ASP A 73 5.57 -15.11 16.08
C ASP A 73 4.18 -15.43 15.51
N PRO A 74 3.97 -15.31 14.18
CA PRO A 74 2.66 -15.59 13.58
C PRO A 74 2.20 -17.04 13.74
N ASN A 75 3.09 -17.96 14.13
CA ASN A 75 2.77 -19.37 14.32
C ASN A 75 2.45 -19.73 15.78
N LYS A 76 2.56 -18.78 16.72
CA LYS A 76 2.35 -19.00 18.15
C LYS A 76 1.23 -18.09 18.69
N PRO A 77 0.58 -18.48 19.78
CA PRO A 77 -0.39 -17.60 20.45
C PRO A 77 0.24 -16.27 20.86
N GLY A 78 -0.42 -15.16 20.58
CA GLY A 78 0.00 -13.83 20.98
C GLY A 78 0.04 -12.82 19.82
N LEU A 79 0.31 -11.58 20.17
CA LEU A 79 0.45 -10.49 19.23
C LEU A 79 1.74 -10.66 18.41
N TYR A 80 1.65 -10.48 17.11
CA TYR A 80 2.80 -10.44 16.21
C TYR A 80 2.73 -9.26 15.25
N GLY A 81 3.90 -8.84 14.75
CA GLY A 81 4.02 -7.88 13.68
C GLY A 81 5.07 -8.32 12.67
N VAL A 82 4.70 -8.22 11.40
CA VAL A 82 5.56 -8.52 10.25
C VAL A 82 5.56 -7.36 9.28
N VAL A 83 6.61 -7.24 8.51
CA VAL A 83 6.68 -6.32 7.37
C VAL A 83 6.77 -7.14 6.09
N TYR A 84 5.95 -6.79 5.11
CA TYR A 84 5.99 -7.38 3.77
C TYR A 84 6.55 -6.38 2.76
N LYS A 85 7.23 -6.91 1.78
CA LYS A 85 7.71 -6.19 0.62
C LYS A 85 7.27 -6.95 -0.64
N TRP A 86 6.38 -6.33 -1.41
CA TRP A 86 5.94 -6.84 -2.70
C TRP A 86 6.63 -6.08 -3.83
N TYR A 87 7.48 -6.77 -4.58
CA TYR A 87 8.13 -6.17 -5.74
C TYR A 87 7.17 -6.13 -6.94
N PRO A 88 7.28 -5.11 -7.83
CA PRO A 88 6.40 -4.97 -8.98
C PRO A 88 6.28 -6.24 -9.83
N GLY A 89 5.05 -6.57 -10.25
CA GLY A 89 4.71 -7.75 -11.02
C GLY A 89 4.54 -9.02 -10.21
N ASN A 90 4.47 -8.94 -8.89
CA ASN A 90 4.31 -10.12 -8.04
C ASN A 90 3.07 -10.01 -7.16
N PHE A 91 2.34 -11.11 -7.08
CA PHE A 91 1.10 -11.26 -6.32
C PHE A 91 1.04 -12.61 -5.62
N SER A 92 0.28 -12.66 -4.53
CA SER A 92 -0.17 -13.91 -3.93
C SER A 92 -1.25 -14.57 -4.81
N GLN A 93 -1.56 -15.82 -4.52
CA GLN A 93 -2.73 -16.49 -5.09
C GLN A 93 -3.95 -16.27 -4.18
N PRO A 94 -5.19 -16.41 -4.69
CA PRO A 94 -6.39 -16.28 -3.88
C PRO A 94 -6.36 -17.18 -2.64
N HIS A 95 -6.54 -16.55 -1.48
CA HIS A 95 -6.46 -17.18 -0.17
C HIS A 95 -7.28 -16.41 0.87
N PHE A 96 -7.42 -16.96 2.05
CA PHE A 96 -7.90 -16.24 3.23
C PHE A 96 -7.06 -16.59 4.46
N HIS A 97 -7.21 -15.80 5.50
CA HIS A 97 -6.60 -16.07 6.81
C HIS A 97 -7.70 -16.38 7.82
N ASP A 98 -7.42 -17.32 8.74
CA ASP A 98 -8.34 -17.71 9.80
C ASP A 98 -8.39 -16.70 10.97
N GLN A 99 -7.51 -15.69 10.96
CA GLN A 99 -7.46 -14.61 11.93
C GLN A 99 -7.47 -13.26 11.22
N GLN A 100 -8.12 -12.26 11.85
CA GLN A 100 -8.08 -10.89 11.37
C GLN A 100 -6.71 -10.26 11.57
N ARG A 101 -6.28 -9.48 10.58
CA ARG A 101 -5.04 -8.72 10.62
C ARG A 101 -5.28 -7.27 10.23
N TYR A 102 -4.37 -6.41 10.63
CA TYR A 102 -4.40 -5.00 10.30
C TYR A 102 -3.15 -4.67 9.48
N ALA A 103 -3.36 -4.14 8.29
CA ALA A 103 -2.29 -3.73 7.40
C ALA A 103 -2.15 -2.21 7.40
N TYR A 104 -0.92 -1.72 7.47
CA TYR A 104 -0.58 -0.32 7.24
C TYR A 104 0.42 -0.24 6.10
N VAL A 105 0.04 0.45 5.02
CA VAL A 105 0.92 0.63 3.86
C VAL A 105 1.93 1.73 4.17
N ILE A 106 3.19 1.37 4.24
CA ILE A 106 4.32 2.26 4.57
C ILE A 106 4.77 3.02 3.32
N SER A 107 4.96 2.31 2.19
CA SER A 107 5.38 2.91 0.92
C SER A 107 4.85 2.14 -0.29
N GLY A 108 4.88 2.77 -1.45
CA GLY A 108 4.38 2.21 -2.69
C GLY A 108 2.87 2.08 -2.75
N THR A 109 2.39 1.22 -3.64
CA THR A 109 0.98 0.90 -3.81
C THR A 109 0.77 -0.60 -3.63
N TRP A 110 0.04 -0.97 -2.60
CA TRP A 110 -0.40 -2.34 -2.38
C TRP A 110 -1.70 -2.57 -3.17
N TRP A 111 -1.69 -3.51 -4.09
CA TRP A 111 -2.82 -3.86 -4.93
C TRP A 111 -3.52 -5.08 -4.35
N VAL A 112 -4.83 -4.98 -4.12
CA VAL A 112 -5.64 -6.01 -3.46
C VAL A 112 -6.84 -6.35 -4.33
N SER A 113 -7.22 -7.62 -4.35
CA SER A 113 -8.48 -8.11 -4.93
C SER A 113 -9.19 -9.03 -3.94
N THR A 114 -10.51 -9.02 -3.96
CA THR A 114 -11.36 -9.97 -3.20
C THR A 114 -11.98 -11.04 -4.11
N SER A 115 -11.51 -11.16 -5.34
CA SER A 115 -11.93 -12.19 -6.27
C SER A 115 -11.34 -13.56 -5.92
N ASN A 116 -12.12 -14.62 -6.08
CA ASN A 116 -11.63 -16.00 -5.98
C ASN A 116 -10.77 -16.40 -7.18
N VAL A 117 -10.85 -15.63 -8.28
CA VAL A 117 -10.12 -15.87 -9.52
C VAL A 117 -9.01 -14.83 -9.64
N TYR A 118 -7.81 -15.29 -9.96
CA TYR A 118 -6.68 -14.41 -10.22
C TYR A 118 -6.90 -13.65 -11.54
N ASP A 119 -7.18 -12.35 -11.44
CA ASP A 119 -7.23 -11.40 -12.55
C ASP A 119 -6.81 -10.03 -12.06
N GLU A 120 -5.63 -9.57 -12.44
CA GLU A 120 -5.07 -8.29 -12.00
C GLU A 120 -6.00 -7.10 -12.29
N LYS A 121 -6.93 -7.21 -13.24
CA LYS A 121 -7.93 -6.17 -13.52
C LYS A 121 -8.90 -5.97 -12.36
N THR A 122 -9.10 -6.97 -11.51
CA THR A 122 -9.98 -6.89 -10.34
C THR A 122 -9.31 -6.25 -9.13
N THR A 123 -8.02 -5.93 -9.20
CA THR A 123 -7.31 -5.30 -8.09
C THR A 123 -7.61 -3.81 -7.99
N TYR A 124 -7.63 -3.30 -6.77
CA TYR A 124 -7.71 -1.88 -6.45
C TYR A 124 -6.48 -1.42 -5.64
N PRO A 125 -6.08 -0.15 -5.76
CA PRO A 125 -4.89 0.35 -5.12
C PRO A 125 -5.14 0.75 -3.66
N VAL A 126 -4.29 0.30 -2.76
CA VAL A 126 -4.18 0.76 -1.37
C VAL A 126 -2.83 1.46 -1.25
N ARG A 127 -2.86 2.79 -1.14
CA ARG A 127 -1.64 3.61 -1.19
C ARG A 127 -1.01 3.80 0.18
N ALA A 128 0.26 4.23 0.17
CA ALA A 128 0.98 4.60 1.39
C ALA A 128 0.16 5.52 2.30
N GLY A 129 0.24 5.29 3.63
CA GLY A 129 -0.55 5.99 4.64
C GLY A 129 -1.93 5.38 4.92
N THR A 130 -2.36 4.37 4.16
CA THR A 130 -3.67 3.74 4.34
C THR A 130 -3.58 2.57 5.32
N VAL A 131 -4.60 2.48 6.19
CA VAL A 131 -4.87 1.29 7.01
C VAL A 131 -5.93 0.45 6.32
N ALA A 132 -5.69 -0.85 6.18
CA ALA A 132 -6.65 -1.82 5.69
C ALA A 132 -6.89 -2.90 6.75
N ILE A 133 -8.10 -3.46 6.78
CA ILE A 133 -8.45 -4.58 7.65
C ILE A 133 -8.55 -5.82 6.77
N ASP A 134 -7.62 -6.74 6.98
CA ASP A 134 -7.65 -8.07 6.39
C ASP A 134 -8.55 -8.95 7.28
N THR A 135 -9.83 -8.97 6.91
CA THR A 135 -10.88 -9.61 7.70
C THR A 135 -10.74 -11.13 7.64
N ALA A 136 -10.83 -11.77 8.80
CA ALA A 136 -10.78 -13.23 8.90
C ALA A 136 -11.79 -13.91 7.96
N ASN A 137 -11.35 -15.01 7.34
CA ASN A 137 -12.13 -15.85 6.42
C ASN A 137 -12.66 -15.13 5.17
N THR A 138 -12.10 -13.96 4.84
CA THR A 138 -12.44 -13.23 3.61
C THR A 138 -11.39 -13.53 2.55
N VAL A 139 -11.82 -14.08 1.42
CA VAL A 139 -10.91 -14.38 0.32
C VAL A 139 -10.36 -13.10 -0.25
N HIS A 140 -9.05 -13.08 -0.45
CA HIS A 140 -8.33 -12.01 -1.11
C HIS A 140 -7.05 -12.53 -1.74
N TRP A 141 -6.42 -11.70 -2.53
CA TRP A 141 -5.05 -11.83 -2.99
C TRP A 141 -4.48 -10.44 -3.25
N ASP A 142 -3.17 -10.30 -3.15
CA ASP A 142 -2.52 -9.03 -3.03
C ASP A 142 -1.10 -9.04 -3.57
N GLY A 143 -0.56 -7.87 -3.85
CA GLY A 143 0.78 -7.71 -4.38
C GLY A 143 1.09 -6.31 -4.89
N ALA A 144 1.93 -6.22 -5.91
CA ALA A 144 2.24 -4.98 -6.61
C ALA A 144 2.17 -5.20 -8.13
N ARG A 145 1.45 -4.32 -8.86
CA ARG A 145 1.32 -4.41 -10.32
C ARG A 145 2.66 -4.18 -11.01
N LEU A 146 2.83 -4.86 -12.14
CA LEU A 146 3.93 -4.57 -13.05
C LEU A 146 3.81 -3.11 -13.54
N GLY A 147 4.90 -2.36 -13.46
CA GLY A 147 4.90 -0.94 -13.80
C GLY A 147 4.89 0.01 -12.60
N GLU A 148 4.65 -0.48 -11.39
CA GLU A 148 4.93 0.29 -10.19
C GLU A 148 6.43 0.63 -10.12
N LYS A 149 6.76 1.82 -9.63
CA LYS A 149 8.14 2.32 -9.61
C LYS A 149 8.96 1.78 -8.44
N GLU A 150 8.27 1.31 -7.41
CA GLU A 150 8.87 0.83 -6.17
C GLU A 150 8.04 -0.32 -5.58
N PRO A 151 8.64 -1.15 -4.73
CA PRO A 151 7.90 -2.17 -4.00
C PRO A 151 6.82 -1.57 -3.10
N ALA A 152 5.70 -2.27 -2.97
CA ALA A 152 4.76 -2.00 -1.90
C ALA A 152 5.33 -2.55 -0.59
N VAL A 153 5.49 -1.69 0.41
CA VAL A 153 5.93 -2.07 1.75
C VAL A 153 4.79 -1.86 2.72
N LEU A 154 4.42 -2.88 3.45
CA LEU A 154 3.34 -2.81 4.43
C LEU A 154 3.70 -3.57 5.70
N MET A 155 3.24 -3.03 6.83
CA MET A 155 3.28 -3.71 8.13
C MET A 155 1.95 -4.41 8.35
N LEU A 156 2.00 -5.65 8.80
CA LEU A 156 0.83 -6.42 9.23
C LEU A 156 0.96 -6.73 10.72
N VAL A 157 -0.13 -6.49 11.45
CA VAL A 157 -0.25 -6.83 12.87
C VAL A 157 -1.47 -7.72 13.07
N GLY A 158 -1.31 -8.77 13.85
CA GLY A 158 -2.39 -9.72 14.14
C GLY A 158 -2.14 -10.54 15.39
N MET A 159 -3.09 -11.42 15.68
CA MET A 159 -2.95 -12.43 16.73
C MET A 159 -2.59 -13.76 16.08
N GLY A 160 -1.55 -14.40 16.60
CA GLY A 160 -1.19 -15.77 16.21
C GLY A 160 -1.86 -16.82 17.10
N PRO A 161 -1.89 -18.10 16.69
CA PRO A 161 -1.41 -18.56 15.39
C PRO A 161 -2.36 -18.16 14.25
N VAL A 162 -1.79 -17.81 13.08
CA VAL A 162 -2.56 -17.47 11.89
C VAL A 162 -2.22 -18.44 10.75
N LYS A 163 -3.23 -18.90 10.03
CA LYS A 163 -3.10 -19.76 8.86
C LYS A 163 -3.45 -19.02 7.59
N THR A 164 -2.71 -19.30 6.53
CA THR A 164 -3.05 -18.90 5.16
C THR A 164 -3.65 -20.11 4.45
N ILE A 165 -4.90 -20.02 4.01
CA ILE A 165 -5.64 -21.08 3.36
C ILE A 165 -5.88 -20.71 1.90
N GLN A 166 -5.22 -21.40 0.98
CA GLN A 166 -5.41 -21.21 -0.46
C GLN A 166 -6.80 -21.69 -0.87
N VAL A 167 -7.43 -21.00 -1.84
CA VAL A 167 -8.75 -21.36 -2.35
C VAL A 167 -8.73 -21.63 -3.85
N ASP A 168 -9.72 -22.42 -4.30
CA ASP A 168 -10.02 -22.61 -5.72
C ASP A 168 -10.87 -21.44 -6.27
N GLU A 169 -11.22 -21.52 -7.55
CA GLU A 169 -12.04 -20.50 -8.24
C GLU A 169 -13.46 -20.34 -7.65
N ASN A 170 -13.94 -21.33 -6.90
CA ASN A 170 -15.22 -21.29 -6.20
C ASN A 170 -15.09 -20.79 -4.75
N GLY A 171 -13.89 -20.36 -4.34
CA GLY A 171 -13.59 -19.91 -2.98
C GLY A 171 -13.48 -21.03 -1.95
N LYS A 172 -13.40 -22.30 -2.38
CA LYS A 172 -13.27 -23.43 -1.46
C LYS A 172 -11.80 -23.69 -1.12
N PRO A 173 -11.49 -24.03 0.14
CA PRO A 173 -10.14 -24.38 0.53
C PRO A 173 -9.53 -25.47 -0.34
N LYS A 174 -8.33 -25.24 -0.83
CA LYS A 174 -7.51 -26.27 -1.51
C LYS A 174 -6.88 -27.18 -0.46
N ALA A 175 -6.75 -28.47 -0.81
CA ALA A 175 -5.97 -29.37 0.02
C ALA A 175 -4.54 -28.83 0.21
N PRO A 176 -3.94 -28.95 1.41
CA PRO A 176 -2.54 -28.58 1.60
C PRO A 176 -1.66 -29.29 0.58
N ALA A 177 -0.66 -28.57 0.05
CA ALA A 177 0.34 -29.20 -0.80
C ALA A 177 1.03 -30.32 0.00
N PRO A 178 1.33 -31.48 -0.62
CA PRO A 178 2.06 -32.53 0.06
C PRO A 178 3.40 -31.96 0.57
N ALA A 179 3.75 -32.29 1.81
CA ALA A 179 5.05 -31.93 2.38
C ALA A 179 6.17 -32.47 1.46
N ARG A 180 7.06 -31.57 1.07
CA ARG A 180 8.25 -31.94 0.27
C ARG A 180 9.35 -32.42 1.18
#